data_2b99d58409a1460474436304321be9ef
#
_entry.id   2b99d58409a1460474436304321be9ef
#
_cell.length_a   1.000
_cell.length_b   1.000
_cell.length_c   1.000
_cell.angle_alpha   90.00
_cell.angle_beta   90.00
_cell.angle_gamma   90.00
#
_symmetry.space_group_name_H-M   'P 1'
#
loop_
_entity.id
_entity.type
_entity.pdbx_description
1 polymer ?
#
loop_
_entity_poly.entity_id
_entity_poly.type
_entity_poly.pdbx_seq_one_letter_code
_entity_poly.pdbx_strand_id
1 'polypeptide(L)'
;DAAWAIEEAAEVGVDLDYVVPEEGSNVWFDGWAIPIYAKNPEAASYFINFLCMPENAIRNMEAIGYVSVIGSREVMEGMMEDDDSGVPFVDASYIFGEEGRHVRLRQVYYPDKAVIERCALMHDCADKTEAMVDMWSRVKGDSLNVRMILVICSVMGIICFVWLSGKYRHHRRMAHRRKRLSRLAAKK
;
A
#
# COMPACT_ATOMS: atom_id res chain seq x y z
N ASP A 1 -0.26 4.47 8.63
CA ASP A 1 -0.44 3.03 8.97
C ASP A 1 -0.41 2.76 10.49
N ALA A 2 0.50 3.40 11.27
CA ALA A 2 0.61 3.13 12.70
C ALA A 2 -0.63 3.61 13.49
N ALA A 3 -1.14 4.81 13.22
CA ALA A 3 -2.33 5.33 13.88
C ALA A 3 -3.54 4.40 13.69
N TRP A 4 -3.80 4.01 12.47
CA TRP A 4 -4.86 3.05 12.15
C TRP A 4 -4.68 1.69 12.84
N ALA A 5 -3.44 1.15 12.86
CA ALA A 5 -3.15 -0.10 13.53
C ALA A 5 -3.39 -0.04 15.05
N ILE A 6 -3.08 1.10 15.69
CA ILE A 6 -3.33 1.34 17.11
C ILE A 6 -4.84 1.37 17.38
N GLU A 7 -5.62 2.06 16.56
CA GLU A 7 -7.07 2.17 16.71
C GLU A 7 -7.77 0.82 16.53
N GLU A 8 -7.44 0.07 15.47
CA GLU A 8 -8.00 -1.27 15.27
C GLU A 8 -7.61 -2.26 16.37
N ALA A 9 -6.36 -2.19 16.84
CA ALA A 9 -5.92 -3.04 17.95
C ALA A 9 -6.67 -2.74 19.25
N ALA A 10 -6.94 -1.46 19.53
CA ALA A 10 -7.71 -1.03 20.70
C ALA A 10 -9.16 -1.58 20.68
N GLU A 11 -9.80 -1.66 19.50
CA GLU A 11 -11.15 -2.23 19.35
C GLU A 11 -11.24 -3.70 19.79
N VAL A 12 -10.15 -4.46 19.65
CA VAL A 12 -10.08 -5.87 20.07
C VAL A 12 -9.37 -6.06 21.42
N GLY A 13 -9.12 -4.97 22.16
CA GLY A 13 -8.53 -4.99 23.49
C GLY A 13 -7.02 -5.24 23.51
N VAL A 14 -6.32 -4.96 22.41
CA VAL A 14 -4.85 -4.99 22.30
C VAL A 14 -4.31 -3.57 22.39
N ASP A 15 -3.41 -3.33 23.36
CA ASP A 15 -2.73 -2.06 23.51
C ASP A 15 -1.43 -2.06 22.70
N LEU A 16 -1.33 -1.14 21.72
CA LEU A 16 -0.14 -0.94 20.88
C LEU A 16 0.44 0.43 21.13
N ASP A 17 1.75 0.51 21.16
CA ASP A 17 2.49 1.76 21.27
C ASP A 17 3.30 2.05 20.00
N TYR A 18 3.59 3.32 19.77
CA TYR A 18 4.37 3.80 18.63
C TYR A 18 5.71 4.36 19.09
N VAL A 19 6.78 3.75 18.62
CA VAL A 19 8.16 4.14 18.99
C VAL A 19 9.01 4.31 17.75
N VAL A 20 9.71 5.43 17.66
CA VAL A 20 10.80 5.63 16.70
C VAL A 20 12.13 5.31 17.40
N PRO A 21 12.94 4.36 16.86
CA PRO A 21 14.23 4.00 17.46
C PRO A 21 15.19 5.19 17.63
N GLU A 22 16.18 5.04 18.50
CA GLU A 22 17.20 6.09 18.71
C GLU A 22 18.02 6.38 17.46
N GLU A 23 18.21 5.37 16.61
CA GLU A 23 18.88 5.47 15.31
C GLU A 23 18.08 6.30 14.29
N GLY A 24 16.82 6.60 14.58
CA GLY A 24 15.92 7.32 13.69
C GLY A 24 15.11 6.40 12.78
N SER A 25 14.45 7.01 11.82
CA SER A 25 13.62 6.34 10.81
C SER A 25 13.67 7.13 9.50
N ASN A 26 12.91 6.69 8.49
CA ASN A 26 12.71 7.49 7.30
C ASN A 26 11.49 8.40 7.43
N VAL A 27 11.57 9.56 6.81
CA VAL A 27 10.47 10.51 6.61
C VAL A 27 10.24 10.68 5.13
N TRP A 28 8.98 10.74 4.70
CA TRP A 28 8.62 11.01 3.30
C TRP A 28 7.45 11.97 3.22
N PHE A 29 7.26 12.56 2.05
CA PHE A 29 6.15 13.42 1.74
C PHE A 29 5.45 12.92 0.49
N ASP A 30 4.15 12.70 0.58
CA ASP A 30 3.29 12.47 -0.57
C ASP A 30 2.76 13.81 -1.07
N GLY A 31 2.75 14.00 -2.37
CA GLY A 31 2.35 15.26 -2.98
C GLY A 31 1.35 15.09 -4.12
N TRP A 32 0.37 15.98 -4.18
CA TRP A 32 -0.49 16.10 -5.34
C TRP A 32 0.27 16.77 -6.48
N ALA A 33 0.21 16.20 -7.66
CA ALA A 33 0.83 16.75 -8.87
C ALA A 33 -0.18 16.86 -10.01
N ILE A 34 -0.11 17.97 -10.75
CA ILE A 34 -0.90 18.18 -11.95
C ILE A 34 0.01 17.91 -13.16
N PRO A 35 -0.23 16.84 -13.95
CA PRO A 35 0.56 16.54 -15.13
C PRO A 35 0.53 17.69 -16.13
N ILE A 36 1.66 17.94 -16.83
CA ILE A 36 1.79 19.06 -17.79
C ILE A 36 0.76 19.03 -18.93
N TYR A 37 0.26 17.82 -19.28
CA TYR A 37 -0.76 17.64 -20.33
C TYR A 37 -2.16 17.42 -19.75
N ALA A 38 -2.42 17.81 -18.48
CA ALA A 38 -3.76 17.73 -17.91
C ALA A 38 -4.76 18.56 -18.72
N LYS A 39 -5.91 17.98 -19.02
CA LYS A 39 -6.94 18.66 -19.82
C LYS A 39 -7.62 19.81 -19.07
N ASN A 40 -7.65 19.75 -17.75
CA ASN A 40 -8.29 20.74 -16.90
C ASN A 40 -7.45 21.03 -15.65
N PRO A 41 -6.29 21.71 -15.81
CA PRO A 41 -5.39 22.00 -14.70
C PRO A 41 -6.01 22.96 -13.67
N GLU A 42 -6.90 23.85 -14.11
CA GLU A 42 -7.58 24.78 -13.24
C GLU A 42 -8.50 24.05 -12.25
N ALA A 43 -9.33 23.14 -12.73
CA ALA A 43 -10.19 22.34 -11.84
C ALA A 43 -9.37 21.46 -10.89
N ALA A 44 -8.23 20.93 -11.34
CA ALA A 44 -7.32 20.18 -10.48
C ALA A 44 -6.74 21.08 -9.37
N SER A 45 -6.39 22.33 -9.69
CA SER A 45 -5.92 23.31 -8.70
C SER A 45 -7.00 23.64 -7.67
N TYR A 46 -8.25 23.83 -8.09
CA TYR A 46 -9.36 24.03 -7.17
C TYR A 46 -9.57 22.83 -6.24
N PHE A 47 -9.45 21.62 -6.76
CA PHE A 47 -9.56 20.41 -5.94
C PHE A 47 -8.44 20.29 -4.92
N ILE A 48 -7.19 20.57 -5.30
CA ILE A 48 -6.06 20.59 -4.36
C ILE A 48 -6.27 21.66 -3.31
N ASN A 49 -6.71 22.87 -3.70
CA ASN A 49 -7.01 23.94 -2.76
C ASN A 49 -8.13 23.56 -1.77
N PHE A 50 -9.17 22.86 -2.23
CA PHE A 50 -10.22 22.32 -1.37
C PHE A 50 -9.64 21.34 -0.33
N LEU A 51 -8.73 20.46 -0.71
CA LEU A 51 -8.08 19.53 0.23
C LEU A 51 -7.15 20.24 1.24
N CYS A 52 -6.63 21.42 0.88
CA CYS A 52 -5.78 22.23 1.77
C CYS A 52 -6.58 23.08 2.77
N MET A 53 -7.91 23.15 2.67
CA MET A 53 -8.73 23.84 3.67
C MET A 53 -8.61 23.11 5.02
N PRO A 54 -8.44 23.82 6.15
CA PRO A 54 -8.18 23.19 7.45
C PRO A 54 -9.17 22.09 7.83
N GLU A 55 -10.46 22.36 7.67
CA GLU A 55 -11.53 21.39 7.96
C GLU A 55 -11.45 20.11 7.12
N ASN A 56 -11.05 20.24 5.83
CA ASN A 56 -10.90 19.11 4.95
C ASN A 56 -9.58 18.35 5.20
N ALA A 57 -8.53 19.08 5.57
CA ALA A 57 -7.26 18.48 5.97
C ALA A 57 -7.45 17.60 7.22
N ILE A 58 -8.16 18.08 8.24
CA ILE A 58 -8.48 17.32 9.46
C ILE A 58 -9.28 16.05 9.11
N ARG A 59 -10.38 16.18 8.38
CA ARG A 59 -11.22 15.03 7.96
C ARG A 59 -10.44 14.02 7.15
N ASN A 60 -9.50 14.48 6.30
CA ASN A 60 -8.67 13.61 5.50
C ASN A 60 -7.66 12.84 6.37
N MET A 61 -7.06 13.51 7.37
CA MET A 61 -6.17 12.85 8.35
C MET A 61 -6.91 11.77 9.14
N GLU A 62 -8.11 12.06 9.62
CA GLU A 62 -8.96 11.08 10.32
C GLU A 62 -9.32 9.88 9.45
N ALA A 63 -9.60 10.11 8.16
CA ALA A 63 -10.03 9.06 7.25
C ALA A 63 -8.89 8.13 6.77
N ILE A 64 -7.68 8.68 6.59
CA ILE A 64 -6.56 7.92 6.00
C ILE A 64 -5.42 7.63 6.99
N GLY A 65 -5.43 8.23 8.18
CA GLY A 65 -4.39 8.07 9.18
C GLY A 65 -3.02 8.68 8.82
N TYR A 66 -2.97 9.58 7.83
CA TYR A 66 -1.76 10.29 7.42
C TYR A 66 -1.85 11.76 7.82
N VAL A 67 -0.71 12.34 8.17
CA VAL A 67 -0.61 13.72 8.61
C VAL A 67 -0.59 14.68 7.43
N SER A 68 -1.37 15.75 7.51
CA SER A 68 -1.32 16.85 6.55
C SER A 68 -0.11 17.76 6.83
N VAL A 69 0.46 18.33 5.77
CA VAL A 69 1.50 19.37 5.86
C VAL A 69 0.91 20.78 6.07
N ILE A 70 -0.40 20.89 6.26
CA ILE A 70 -1.07 22.16 6.49
C ILE A 70 -0.82 22.61 7.95
N GLY A 71 0.13 23.52 8.13
CA GLY A 71 0.54 24.03 9.44
C GLY A 71 -0.29 25.25 9.89
N SER A 72 -1.61 25.21 9.71
CA SER A 72 -2.47 26.28 10.23
C SER A 72 -2.84 26.07 11.70
N ARG A 73 -3.19 27.16 12.38
CA ARG A 73 -3.66 27.11 13.76
C ARG A 73 -4.90 26.23 13.91
N GLU A 74 -5.83 26.33 12.97
CA GLU A 74 -7.08 25.56 12.99
C GLU A 74 -6.82 24.04 12.89
N VAL A 75 -5.82 23.61 12.09
CA VAL A 75 -5.42 22.21 12.01
C VAL A 75 -4.77 21.79 13.33
N MET A 76 -3.88 22.60 13.90
CA MET A 76 -3.25 22.31 15.18
C MET A 76 -4.31 22.14 16.29
N GLU A 77 -5.20 23.12 16.45
CA GLU A 77 -6.26 23.09 17.45
C GLU A 77 -7.21 21.89 17.27
N GLY A 78 -7.54 21.54 16.02
CA GLY A 78 -8.39 20.38 15.71
C GLY A 78 -7.74 19.02 15.97
N MET A 79 -6.41 18.98 16.10
CA MET A 79 -5.64 17.75 16.37
C MET A 79 -5.11 17.68 17.82
N MET A 80 -5.32 18.74 18.61
CA MET A 80 -4.89 18.77 20.01
C MET A 80 -5.76 17.84 20.88
N GLU A 81 -5.10 17.19 21.80
CA GLU A 81 -5.74 16.35 22.82
C GLU A 81 -6.06 17.16 24.09
N ASP A 82 -7.10 16.75 24.78
CA ASP A 82 -7.51 17.36 26.03
C ASP A 82 -6.47 17.21 27.16
N ASP A 83 -6.54 18.07 28.15
CA ASP A 83 -5.59 18.09 29.29
C ASP A 83 -5.60 16.81 30.12
N ASP A 84 -6.70 16.08 30.14
CA ASP A 84 -6.89 14.82 30.87
C ASP A 84 -6.60 13.56 30.03
N SER A 85 -6.26 13.73 28.74
CA SER A 85 -5.98 12.61 27.81
C SER A 85 -4.76 11.75 28.18
N GLY A 86 -3.85 12.28 29.02
CA GLY A 86 -2.57 11.63 29.32
C GLY A 86 -1.53 11.71 28.21
N VAL A 87 -1.86 12.33 27.07
CA VAL A 87 -0.93 12.55 25.95
C VAL A 87 0.16 13.54 26.36
N PRO A 88 1.46 13.23 26.18
CA PRO A 88 2.54 14.13 26.52
C PRO A 88 2.59 15.36 25.60
N PHE A 89 3.20 16.44 26.11
CA PHE A 89 3.53 17.59 25.28
C PHE A 89 4.65 17.25 24.29
N VAL A 90 4.56 17.80 23.10
CA VAL A 90 5.54 17.67 22.02
C VAL A 90 5.95 19.03 21.47
N ASP A 91 7.14 19.13 20.90
CA ASP A 91 7.55 20.23 20.06
C ASP A 91 7.23 19.90 18.58
N ALA A 92 6.12 20.42 18.10
CA ALA A 92 5.68 20.34 16.70
C ALA A 92 5.95 21.65 15.92
N SER A 93 6.94 22.45 16.36
CA SER A 93 7.27 23.73 15.72
C SER A 93 7.79 23.59 14.28
N TYR A 94 8.20 22.42 13.85
CA TYR A 94 8.59 22.11 12.48
C TYR A 94 7.42 22.18 11.47
N ILE A 95 6.17 22.15 11.95
CA ILE A 95 4.94 22.33 11.14
C ILE A 95 4.20 23.61 11.55
N PHE A 96 3.97 23.82 12.85
CA PHE A 96 3.10 24.88 13.36
C PHE A 96 3.84 26.14 13.82
N GLY A 97 5.17 26.21 13.63
CA GLY A 97 5.96 27.34 14.07
C GLY A 97 5.99 27.49 15.59
N GLU A 98 6.13 28.72 16.08
CA GLU A 98 6.28 29.01 17.53
C GLU A 98 5.10 28.51 18.37
N GLU A 99 3.89 28.51 17.83
CA GLU A 99 2.67 28.06 18.53
C GLU A 99 2.69 26.56 18.79
N GLY A 100 3.40 25.78 17.96
CA GLY A 100 3.54 24.33 18.08
C GLY A 100 4.64 23.86 19.06
N ARG A 101 5.33 24.75 19.79
CA ARG A 101 6.45 24.34 20.65
C ARG A 101 6.09 23.53 21.88
N HIS A 102 4.87 23.67 22.38
CA HIS A 102 4.43 22.98 23.60
C HIS A 102 2.96 22.68 23.53
N VAL A 103 2.61 21.67 22.75
CA VAL A 103 1.23 21.28 22.46
C VAL A 103 1.01 19.79 22.73
N ARG A 104 -0.21 19.42 23.13
CA ARG A 104 -0.59 18.02 23.29
C ARG A 104 -1.06 17.46 21.97
N LEU A 105 -0.17 16.78 21.27
CA LEU A 105 -0.47 16.09 20.01
C LEU A 105 -0.01 14.64 20.10
N ARG A 106 -0.78 13.71 19.55
CA ARG A 106 -0.39 12.30 19.53
C ARG A 106 0.88 12.11 18.69
N GLN A 107 1.91 11.51 19.28
CA GLN A 107 3.22 11.33 18.63
C GLN A 107 3.18 10.46 17.37
N VAL A 108 2.16 9.62 17.24
CA VAL A 108 1.94 8.82 16.03
C VAL A 108 1.61 9.69 14.81
N TYR A 109 1.03 10.88 15.03
CA TYR A 109 0.76 11.87 13.99
C TYR A 109 1.86 12.94 13.93
N TYR A 110 2.19 13.51 15.07
CA TYR A 110 3.16 14.61 15.21
C TYR A 110 4.26 14.23 16.21
N PRO A 111 5.28 13.46 15.76
CA PRO A 111 6.42 13.16 16.60
C PRO A 111 7.11 14.44 17.09
N ASP A 112 7.73 14.38 18.26
CA ASP A 112 8.52 15.49 18.77
C ASP A 112 9.61 15.91 17.77
N LYS A 113 9.92 17.19 17.70
CA LYS A 113 10.95 17.74 16.81
C LYS A 113 12.28 17.00 16.89
N ALA A 114 12.71 16.62 18.09
CA ALA A 114 13.95 15.88 18.28
C ALA A 114 13.90 14.47 17.63
N VAL A 115 12.71 13.89 17.48
CA VAL A 115 12.51 12.64 16.72
C VAL A 115 12.68 12.88 15.22
N ILE A 116 12.08 13.95 14.70
CA ILE A 116 12.16 14.31 13.27
C ILE A 116 13.61 14.63 12.87
N GLU A 117 14.35 15.34 13.72
CA GLU A 117 15.75 15.73 13.47
C GLU A 117 16.72 14.55 13.31
N ARG A 118 16.40 13.38 13.88
CA ARG A 118 17.19 12.15 13.69
C ARG A 118 16.69 11.25 12.55
N CYS A 119 15.60 11.61 11.89
CA CYS A 119 15.07 10.87 10.75
C CYS A 119 15.72 11.30 9.44
N ALA A 120 15.82 10.38 8.48
CA ALA A 120 16.33 10.65 7.14
C ALA A 120 15.17 10.86 6.16
N LEU A 121 15.26 11.91 5.34
CA LEU A 121 14.30 12.09 4.26
C LEU A 121 14.47 10.99 3.20
N MET A 122 13.37 10.33 2.85
CA MET A 122 13.36 9.35 1.77
C MET A 122 13.75 10.01 0.44
N HIS A 123 14.68 9.39 -0.25
CA HIS A 123 15.15 9.85 -1.56
C HIS A 123 15.33 8.68 -2.51
N ASP A 124 15.47 8.97 -3.79
CA ASP A 124 15.75 7.96 -4.81
C ASP A 124 17.10 7.30 -4.57
N CYS A 125 17.13 5.98 -4.63
CA CYS A 125 18.33 5.17 -4.45
C CYS A 125 19.17 5.02 -5.73
N ALA A 126 18.76 5.66 -6.80
CA ALA A 126 19.46 5.73 -8.09
C ALA A 126 19.95 4.34 -8.56
N ASP A 127 21.26 4.14 -8.68
CA ASP A 127 21.91 2.90 -9.13
C ASP A 127 21.68 1.70 -8.19
N LYS A 128 21.22 1.92 -6.95
CA LYS A 128 20.94 0.86 -5.97
C LYS A 128 19.49 0.40 -5.95
N THR A 129 18.63 0.98 -6.76
CA THR A 129 17.19 0.67 -6.80
C THR A 129 16.94 -0.82 -7.08
N GLU A 130 17.69 -1.43 -8.02
CA GLU A 130 17.56 -2.84 -8.34
C GLU A 130 17.92 -3.74 -7.13
N ALA A 131 19.01 -3.43 -6.44
CA ALA A 131 19.43 -4.17 -5.25
C ALA A 131 18.40 -4.05 -4.11
N MET A 132 17.77 -2.88 -3.95
CA MET A 132 16.69 -2.68 -2.98
C MET A 132 15.45 -3.49 -3.32
N VAL A 133 15.02 -3.50 -4.59
CA VAL A 133 13.86 -4.28 -5.05
C VAL A 133 14.12 -5.77 -4.85
N ASP A 134 15.31 -6.27 -5.17
CA ASP A 134 15.69 -7.66 -4.95
C ASP A 134 15.71 -8.03 -3.45
N MET A 135 16.28 -7.18 -2.61
CA MET A 135 16.24 -7.36 -1.16
C MET A 135 14.80 -7.39 -0.64
N TRP A 136 13.97 -6.45 -1.07
CA TRP A 136 12.57 -6.35 -0.66
C TRP A 136 11.74 -7.58 -1.08
N SER A 137 11.95 -8.07 -2.30
CA SER A 137 11.30 -9.29 -2.80
C SER A 137 11.67 -10.52 -1.95
N ARG A 138 12.93 -10.59 -1.50
CA ARG A 138 13.37 -11.66 -0.59
C ARG A 138 12.74 -11.56 0.80
N VAL A 139 12.63 -10.36 1.34
CA VAL A 139 12.00 -10.12 2.66
C VAL A 139 10.51 -10.44 2.64
N LYS A 140 9.81 -10.04 1.58
CA LYS A 140 8.37 -10.36 1.41
C LYS A 140 8.09 -11.84 1.15
N GLY A 141 9.08 -12.63 0.79
CA GLY A 141 8.86 -14.01 0.41
C GLY A 141 8.09 -14.20 -0.89
N ASP A 142 8.00 -13.14 -1.71
CA ASP A 142 7.30 -13.15 -3.01
C ASP A 142 8.01 -13.99 -4.08
N SER A 143 9.15 -14.61 -3.75
CA SER A 143 9.74 -15.60 -4.61
C SER A 143 8.82 -16.80 -4.69
N LEU A 144 8.21 -17.03 -5.84
CA LEU A 144 7.52 -18.28 -6.15
C LEU A 144 8.45 -19.42 -5.76
N ASN A 145 8.13 -20.11 -4.66
CA ASN A 145 8.94 -21.22 -4.18
C ASN A 145 9.02 -22.25 -5.32
N VAL A 146 10.22 -22.76 -5.60
CA VAL A 146 10.45 -23.78 -6.64
C VAL A 146 9.42 -24.92 -6.54
N ARG A 147 8.99 -25.28 -5.32
CA ARG A 147 7.93 -26.27 -5.09
C ARG A 147 6.57 -25.81 -5.68
N MET A 148 6.20 -24.54 -5.55
CA MET A 148 4.98 -24.01 -6.17
C MET A 148 5.05 -24.02 -7.69
N ILE A 149 6.19 -23.66 -8.27
CA ILE A 149 6.42 -23.73 -9.72
C ILE A 149 6.27 -25.17 -10.20
N LEU A 150 6.87 -26.14 -9.53
CA LEU A 150 6.74 -27.56 -9.86
C LEU A 150 5.30 -28.06 -9.75
N VAL A 151 4.55 -27.63 -8.74
CA VAL A 151 3.11 -27.97 -8.61
C VAL A 151 2.31 -27.38 -9.76
N ILE A 152 2.51 -26.11 -10.10
CA ILE A 152 1.81 -25.47 -11.23
C ILE A 152 2.16 -26.17 -12.55
N CYS A 153 3.41 -26.46 -12.81
CA CYS A 153 3.85 -27.17 -14.00
C CYS A 153 3.25 -28.59 -14.08
N SER A 154 3.20 -29.33 -12.97
CA SER A 154 2.59 -30.66 -12.94
C SER A 154 1.08 -30.64 -13.19
N VAL A 155 0.37 -29.70 -12.59
CA VAL A 155 -1.08 -29.50 -12.84
C VAL A 155 -1.34 -29.16 -14.30
N MET A 156 -0.58 -28.23 -14.87
CA MET A 156 -0.66 -27.89 -16.30
C MET A 156 -0.34 -29.07 -17.20
N GLY A 157 0.66 -29.88 -16.86
CA GLY A 157 1.00 -31.12 -17.57
C GLY A 157 -0.14 -32.13 -17.57
N ILE A 158 -0.80 -32.33 -16.41
CA ILE A 158 -1.97 -33.23 -16.28
C ILE A 158 -3.13 -32.71 -17.15
N ILE A 159 -3.44 -31.43 -17.10
CA ILE A 159 -4.50 -30.82 -17.92
C ILE A 159 -4.23 -31.03 -19.42
N CYS A 160 -3.00 -30.76 -19.88
CA CYS A 160 -2.58 -30.98 -21.26
C CYS A 160 -2.69 -32.46 -21.64
N PHE A 161 -2.27 -33.38 -20.77
CA PHE A 161 -2.34 -34.82 -21.03
C PHE A 161 -3.80 -35.29 -21.16
N VAL A 162 -4.70 -34.85 -20.27
CA VAL A 162 -6.12 -35.19 -20.31
C VAL A 162 -6.75 -34.66 -21.60
N TRP A 163 -6.44 -33.42 -21.98
CA TRP A 163 -6.93 -32.80 -23.21
C TRP A 163 -6.45 -33.54 -24.46
N LEU A 164 -5.15 -33.84 -24.57
CA LEU A 164 -4.55 -34.57 -25.68
C LEU A 164 -5.11 -36.00 -25.79
N SER A 165 -5.22 -36.69 -24.65
CA SER A 165 -5.78 -38.05 -24.62
C SER A 165 -7.28 -38.08 -24.98
N GLY A 166 -8.02 -37.02 -24.63
CA GLY A 166 -9.41 -36.82 -25.07
C GLY A 166 -9.50 -36.65 -26.60
N LYS A 167 -8.67 -35.78 -27.15
CA LYS A 167 -8.59 -35.54 -28.60
C LYS A 167 -8.18 -36.78 -29.37
N TYR A 168 -7.18 -37.53 -28.87
CA TYR A 168 -6.73 -38.79 -29.45
C TYR A 168 -7.84 -39.86 -29.44
N ARG A 169 -8.55 -40.03 -28.30
CA ARG A 169 -9.68 -40.96 -28.21
C ARG A 169 -10.83 -40.57 -29.15
N HIS A 170 -11.10 -39.26 -29.31
CA HIS A 170 -12.11 -38.78 -30.27
C HIS A 170 -11.70 -39.10 -31.72
N HIS A 171 -10.47 -38.85 -32.11
CA HIS A 171 -9.97 -39.19 -33.43
C HIS A 171 -10.03 -40.70 -33.74
N ARG A 172 -9.67 -41.55 -32.80
CA ARG A 172 -9.77 -43.02 -32.96
C ARG A 172 -11.22 -43.44 -33.12
N ARG A 173 -12.15 -42.90 -32.34
CA ARG A 173 -13.60 -43.22 -32.47
C ARG A 173 -14.13 -42.79 -33.82
N MET A 174 -13.77 -41.66 -34.33
CA MET A 174 -14.16 -41.18 -35.67
C MET A 174 -13.56 -42.02 -36.80
N ALA A 175 -12.30 -42.44 -36.69
CA ALA A 175 -11.66 -43.33 -37.65
C ALA A 175 -12.35 -44.72 -37.69
N HIS A 176 -12.69 -45.30 -36.52
CA HIS A 176 -13.44 -46.55 -36.46
C HIS A 176 -14.85 -46.44 -37.05
N ARG A 177 -15.53 -45.30 -36.81
CA ARG A 177 -16.87 -45.03 -37.35
C ARG A 177 -16.81 -44.91 -38.87
N ARG A 178 -15.82 -44.22 -39.44
CA ARG A 178 -15.58 -44.12 -40.91
C ARG A 178 -15.34 -45.50 -41.53
N LYS A 179 -14.46 -46.33 -40.93
CA LYS A 179 -14.21 -47.72 -41.43
C LYS A 179 -15.46 -48.62 -41.36
N ARG A 180 -16.31 -48.44 -40.37
CA ARG A 180 -17.56 -49.20 -40.24
C ARG A 180 -18.55 -48.80 -41.36
N LEU A 181 -18.69 -47.49 -41.62
CA LEU A 181 -19.60 -46.98 -42.64
C LEU A 181 -19.12 -47.39 -44.05
N SER A 182 -17.81 -47.35 -44.35
CA SER A 182 -17.28 -47.80 -45.64
C SER A 182 -17.50 -49.32 -45.87
N ARG A 183 -17.38 -50.15 -44.84
CA ARG A 183 -17.68 -51.58 -44.93
C ARG A 183 -19.18 -51.87 -45.17
N LEU A 184 -20.08 -51.06 -44.63
CA LEU A 184 -21.52 -51.19 -44.85
C LEU A 184 -21.90 -50.69 -46.26
N ALA A 185 -21.25 -49.68 -46.80
CA ALA A 185 -21.46 -49.18 -48.18
C ALA A 185 -20.96 -50.19 -49.24
N ALA A 186 -19.88 -50.94 -48.94
CA ALA A 186 -19.32 -51.94 -49.83
C ALA A 186 -20.12 -53.25 -49.88
N LYS A 187 -21.15 -53.44 -49.02
CA LYS A 187 -22.06 -54.61 -48.96
C LYS A 187 -23.40 -54.37 -49.63
N LYS A 188 -23.64 -53.17 -50.15
CA LYS A 188 -24.76 -52.82 -51.04
C LYS A 188 -24.31 -52.87 -52.50
#